data_fd8d632c6739f53ba51f7a3e4870f447
#
_entry.id   fd8d632c6739f53ba51f7a3e4870f447
#
_cell.length_a   1.000
_cell.length_b   1.000
_cell.length_c   1.000
_cell.angle_alpha   90.00
_cell.angle_beta   90.00
_cell.angle_gamma   90.00
#
_symmetry.space_group_name_H-M   'P 1'
#
loop_
_entity.id
_entity.type
_entity.pdbx_description
1 polymer ?
#
loop_
_entity_poly.entity_id
_entity_poly.type
_entity_poly.pdbx_seq_one_letter_code
_entity_poly.pdbx_strand_id
1 'polypeptide(L)'
;MKSNFRRLFIVVLPLLLPVVVAAQTNRASLRGTVYDSNRAAITGAAVKLTNLATADSRTTTTGDNGSYAFSSLSAGTYQLEITHSAFKARNQKVELLVNEESRQDVTLDVAGPEIADVFGTDFSEAHLKQDSASLGTVIENREVTGLPLDGRNFYELSLLVPGAVPPAPGSAGSVRGDFAFSVNGAREDANNFLLDGVYNVDPKLNTFGVRPSVDAIQEFEMLTSTYDASFGRNPGAQVNVILNSGSNLFHGSLFEFHRNAALDARNFFAPASEPKPKYIRNQFGGALGGPISHNRTFFFADYEGTRSREGITRVTNVPTAQERAGNFSQSPFGVPTNPFTGQPFDNGIIPDFFISPVGRAIAALYPLPNRNVPFQNFVSSPIQRDDNDSFDARVDHNLSGSGSVLTFRYSFGDRSLFEPFTGPSFSLVPGFGDTVDRRSQNGMIALTLVLTPKFVNESRGAFNRVASSVTQQASIV
;
A
#
# COMPACT_ATOMS: atom_id res chain seq x y z
N MET A 1 -21.21 28.59 35.12
CA MET A 1 -20.92 27.49 34.19
C MET A 1 -21.92 27.28 33.07
N LYS A 2 -23.19 27.67 33.15
CA LYS A 2 -24.21 27.48 32.09
C LYS A 2 -24.15 28.47 30.91
N SER A 3 -23.48 29.63 31.05
CA SER A 3 -23.39 30.69 30.00
C SER A 3 -22.30 30.38 28.95
N ASN A 4 -21.23 29.69 29.32
CA ASN A 4 -20.12 29.40 28.41
C ASN A 4 -20.43 28.25 27.45
N PHE A 5 -21.33 27.35 27.82
CA PHE A 5 -21.75 26.23 26.96
C PHE A 5 -22.62 26.70 25.77
N ARG A 6 -23.46 27.73 25.97
CA ARG A 6 -24.26 28.34 24.90
C ARG A 6 -23.41 29.12 23.90
N ARG A 7 -22.35 29.79 24.36
CA ARG A 7 -21.42 30.52 23.46
C ARG A 7 -20.53 29.58 22.66
N LEU A 8 -20.17 28.43 23.22
CA LEU A 8 -19.42 27.39 22.50
C LEU A 8 -20.27 26.76 21.38
N PHE A 9 -21.57 26.56 21.61
CA PHE A 9 -22.49 25.99 20.62
C PHE A 9 -22.78 26.97 19.46
N ILE A 10 -22.75 28.28 19.69
CA ILE A 10 -22.98 29.32 18.67
C ILE A 10 -21.73 29.54 17.81
N VAL A 11 -20.53 29.25 18.32
CA VAL A 11 -19.26 29.33 17.55
C VAL A 11 -18.98 28.05 16.74
N VAL A 12 -19.47 26.91 17.18
CA VAL A 12 -19.27 25.61 16.49
C VAL A 12 -20.33 25.41 15.40
N LEU A 13 -21.52 26.01 15.49
CA LEU A 13 -22.59 25.86 14.50
C LEU A 13 -22.26 26.43 13.11
N PRO A 14 -21.58 27.58 12.94
CA PRO A 14 -21.15 28.04 11.60
C PRO A 14 -19.98 27.24 11.01
N LEU A 15 -19.19 26.54 11.82
CA LEU A 15 -18.14 25.65 11.34
C LEU A 15 -18.67 24.32 10.76
N LEU A 16 -19.96 24.02 10.98
CA LEU A 16 -20.66 22.85 10.43
C LEU A 16 -21.49 23.17 9.18
N LEU A 17 -21.43 24.40 8.67
CA LEU A 17 -21.95 24.66 7.32
C LEU A 17 -21.09 23.88 6.33
N PRO A 18 -21.68 22.96 5.54
CA PRO A 18 -20.92 22.23 4.55
C PRO A 18 -20.39 23.23 3.52
N VAL A 19 -19.13 23.57 3.60
CA VAL A 19 -18.42 23.99 2.41
C VAL A 19 -18.56 22.78 1.48
N VAL A 20 -19.17 22.96 0.31
CA VAL A 20 -19.23 21.93 -0.73
C VAL A 20 -17.80 21.72 -1.21
N VAL A 21 -17.04 20.96 -0.44
CA VAL A 21 -15.78 20.39 -0.86
C VAL A 21 -16.17 19.08 -1.51
N ALA A 22 -15.94 18.96 -2.82
CA ALA A 22 -16.00 17.67 -3.48
C ALA A 22 -15.01 16.74 -2.77
N ALA A 23 -15.53 15.88 -1.89
CA ALA A 23 -14.71 14.94 -1.15
C ALA A 23 -14.45 13.75 -2.06
N GLN A 24 -13.21 13.27 -2.06
CA GLN A 24 -12.85 12.00 -2.69
C GLN A 24 -13.72 10.89 -2.09
N THR A 25 -14.57 10.27 -2.90
CA THR A 25 -15.39 9.15 -2.46
C THR A 25 -14.70 7.86 -2.89
N ASN A 26 -14.58 6.89 -1.99
CA ASN A 26 -14.17 5.52 -2.30
C ASN A 26 -15.42 4.61 -2.41
N ARG A 27 -16.50 5.18 -2.95
CA ARG A 27 -17.81 4.55 -3.02
C ARG A 27 -18.25 4.38 -4.47
N ALA A 28 -18.86 3.22 -4.75
CA ALA A 28 -19.46 2.96 -6.03
C ALA A 28 -20.82 3.63 -6.19
N SER A 29 -21.28 3.71 -7.42
CA SER A 29 -22.65 4.06 -7.76
C SER A 29 -23.22 3.06 -8.77
N LEU A 30 -24.52 2.82 -8.71
CA LEU A 30 -25.26 1.97 -9.64
C LEU A 30 -26.42 2.77 -10.23
N ARG A 31 -26.48 2.83 -11.56
CA ARG A 31 -27.59 3.46 -12.28
C ARG A 31 -28.06 2.58 -13.43
N GLY A 32 -29.23 2.84 -13.93
CA GLY A 32 -29.75 2.10 -15.09
C GLY A 32 -31.14 2.55 -15.46
N THR A 33 -31.66 1.93 -16.50
CA THR A 33 -33.02 2.16 -17.00
C THR A 33 -33.74 0.82 -17.12
N VAL A 34 -34.99 0.79 -16.70
CA VAL A 34 -35.85 -0.37 -16.81
C VAL A 34 -36.72 -0.23 -18.05
N TYR A 35 -36.65 -1.23 -18.92
CA TYR A 35 -37.37 -1.29 -20.18
C TYR A 35 -38.36 -2.49 -20.21
N ASP A 36 -39.37 -2.40 -21.06
CA ASP A 36 -40.14 -3.55 -21.49
C ASP A 36 -39.48 -4.27 -22.69
N SER A 37 -40.07 -5.36 -23.17
CA SER A 37 -39.58 -6.14 -24.32
C SER A 37 -39.54 -5.33 -25.62
N ASN A 38 -40.30 -4.22 -25.73
CA ASN A 38 -40.32 -3.31 -26.87
C ASN A 38 -39.35 -2.12 -26.71
N ARG A 39 -38.53 -2.12 -25.66
CA ARG A 39 -37.64 -1.02 -25.26
C ARG A 39 -38.34 0.29 -24.83
N ALA A 40 -39.63 0.21 -24.43
CA ALA A 40 -40.28 1.33 -23.78
C ALA A 40 -39.88 1.39 -22.30
N ALA A 41 -39.66 2.59 -21.79
CA ALA A 41 -39.26 2.80 -20.40
C ALA A 41 -40.40 2.48 -19.43
N ILE A 42 -40.10 1.73 -18.35
CA ILE A 42 -41.10 1.36 -17.33
C ILE A 42 -40.98 2.34 -16.14
N THR A 43 -42.03 3.11 -15.95
CA THR A 43 -42.16 4.07 -14.85
C THR A 43 -42.73 3.40 -13.60
N GLY A 44 -42.28 3.79 -12.41
CA GLY A 44 -42.86 3.34 -11.13
C GLY A 44 -42.48 1.92 -10.72
N ALA A 45 -41.57 1.24 -11.43
CA ALA A 45 -41.03 -0.04 -11.00
C ALA A 45 -40.27 0.13 -9.69
N ALA A 46 -40.52 -0.74 -8.71
CA ALA A 46 -39.74 -0.78 -7.47
C ALA A 46 -38.40 -1.48 -7.72
N VAL A 47 -37.30 -0.80 -7.39
CA VAL A 47 -35.94 -1.32 -7.55
C VAL A 47 -35.34 -1.43 -6.16
N LYS A 48 -34.98 -2.66 -5.75
CA LYS A 48 -34.36 -2.97 -4.48
C LYS A 48 -32.93 -3.49 -4.70
N LEU A 49 -31.98 -2.93 -4.00
CA LEU A 49 -30.59 -3.33 -4.02
C LEU A 49 -30.18 -3.81 -2.63
N THR A 50 -29.72 -5.06 -2.53
CA THR A 50 -29.34 -5.68 -1.25
C THR A 50 -27.89 -6.13 -1.30
N ASN A 51 -27.05 -5.67 -0.36
CA ASN A 51 -25.69 -6.16 -0.20
C ASN A 51 -25.72 -7.58 0.37
N LEU A 52 -25.11 -8.54 -0.32
CA LEU A 52 -25.16 -9.96 0.07
C LEU A 52 -24.33 -10.28 1.33
N ALA A 53 -23.30 -9.51 1.61
CA ALA A 53 -22.43 -9.71 2.77
C ALA A 53 -23.03 -9.18 4.07
N THR A 54 -23.73 -8.04 4.02
CA THR A 54 -24.22 -7.31 5.19
C THR A 54 -25.75 -7.36 5.34
N ALA A 55 -26.46 -7.81 4.31
CA ALA A 55 -27.91 -7.75 4.17
C ALA A 55 -28.51 -6.32 4.22
N ASP A 56 -27.64 -5.28 4.11
CA ASP A 56 -28.14 -3.91 3.96
C ASP A 56 -28.89 -3.75 2.65
N SER A 57 -30.06 -3.12 2.69
CA SER A 57 -30.91 -2.96 1.50
C SER A 57 -31.40 -1.54 1.33
N ARG A 58 -31.42 -1.09 0.07
CA ARG A 58 -31.95 0.21 -0.35
C ARG A 58 -33.02 -0.01 -1.41
N THR A 59 -34.03 0.84 -1.40
CA THR A 59 -35.12 0.77 -2.39
C THR A 59 -35.31 2.15 -3.02
N THR A 60 -35.54 2.17 -4.32
CA THR A 60 -35.98 3.34 -5.09
C THR A 60 -37.06 2.94 -6.07
N THR A 61 -37.66 3.91 -6.75
CA THR A 61 -38.62 3.68 -7.83
C THR A 61 -38.12 4.30 -9.12
N THR A 62 -38.41 3.69 -10.26
CA THR A 62 -38.06 4.26 -11.57
C THR A 62 -38.82 5.55 -11.84
N GLY A 63 -38.13 6.56 -12.35
CA GLY A 63 -38.71 7.83 -12.77
C GLY A 63 -39.48 7.75 -14.09
N ASP A 64 -39.98 8.88 -14.60
CA ASP A 64 -40.77 8.97 -15.81
C ASP A 64 -40.08 8.42 -17.06
N ASN A 65 -38.78 8.45 -17.11
CA ASN A 65 -37.92 7.89 -18.15
C ASN A 65 -37.44 6.46 -17.85
N GLY A 66 -38.00 5.78 -16.84
CA GLY A 66 -37.63 4.44 -16.41
C GLY A 66 -36.28 4.38 -15.67
N SER A 67 -35.61 5.50 -15.39
CA SER A 67 -34.28 5.53 -14.76
C SER A 67 -34.35 5.28 -13.27
N TYR A 68 -33.30 4.64 -12.74
CA TYR A 68 -33.04 4.48 -11.31
C TYR A 68 -31.58 4.75 -11.01
N ALA A 69 -31.28 5.11 -9.75
CA ALA A 69 -29.91 5.31 -9.30
C ALA A 69 -29.76 5.03 -7.79
N PHE A 70 -28.61 4.47 -7.43
CA PHE A 70 -28.11 4.30 -6.07
C PHE A 70 -26.71 4.89 -5.99
N SER A 71 -26.49 5.80 -5.08
CA SER A 71 -25.19 6.47 -4.87
C SER A 71 -24.55 6.00 -3.58
N SER A 72 -23.23 6.17 -3.47
CA SER A 72 -22.46 5.89 -2.26
C SER A 72 -22.65 4.47 -1.74
N LEU A 73 -22.41 3.49 -2.62
CA LEU A 73 -22.39 2.06 -2.33
C LEU A 73 -20.98 1.62 -1.93
N SER A 74 -20.88 0.70 -0.97
CA SER A 74 -19.59 0.05 -0.70
C SER A 74 -19.27 -0.92 -1.84
N ALA A 75 -18.00 -1.14 -2.13
CA ALA A 75 -17.58 -2.21 -3.02
C ALA A 75 -18.07 -3.58 -2.49
N GLY A 76 -18.47 -4.48 -3.39
CA GLY A 76 -18.96 -5.81 -3.05
C GLY A 76 -20.09 -6.30 -3.95
N THR A 77 -20.61 -7.48 -3.63
CA THR A 77 -21.67 -8.14 -4.42
C THR A 77 -23.05 -7.79 -3.89
N TYR A 78 -23.91 -7.41 -4.80
CA TYR A 78 -25.29 -7.00 -4.53
C TYR A 78 -26.29 -7.86 -5.28
N GLN A 79 -27.48 -7.99 -4.69
CA GLN A 79 -28.70 -8.51 -5.35
C GLN A 79 -29.53 -7.31 -5.79
N LEU A 80 -29.71 -7.13 -7.10
CA LEU A 80 -30.63 -6.16 -7.68
C LEU A 80 -31.95 -6.88 -7.98
N GLU A 81 -33.02 -6.41 -7.36
CA GLU A 81 -34.39 -6.92 -7.53
C GLU A 81 -35.27 -5.81 -8.11
N ILE A 82 -35.96 -6.09 -9.22
CA ILE A 82 -36.84 -5.13 -9.87
C ILE A 82 -38.26 -5.78 -9.98
N THR A 83 -39.25 -5.05 -9.46
CA THR A 83 -40.64 -5.50 -9.43
C THR A 83 -41.59 -4.44 -9.98
N HIS A 84 -42.59 -4.88 -10.73
CA HIS A 84 -43.66 -4.03 -11.21
C HIS A 84 -44.94 -4.87 -11.40
N SER A 85 -46.11 -4.31 -11.12
CA SER A 85 -47.39 -5.06 -11.10
C SER A 85 -47.79 -5.70 -12.43
N ALA A 86 -47.33 -5.15 -13.57
CA ALA A 86 -47.65 -5.64 -14.92
C ALA A 86 -46.56 -6.55 -15.53
N PHE A 87 -45.40 -6.71 -14.85
CA PHE A 87 -44.26 -7.43 -15.38
C PHE A 87 -43.78 -8.50 -14.41
N LYS A 88 -43.01 -9.47 -14.93
CA LYS A 88 -42.34 -10.48 -14.11
C LYS A 88 -41.23 -9.81 -13.30
N ALA A 89 -41.07 -10.21 -12.04
CA ALA A 89 -39.93 -9.78 -11.22
C ALA A 89 -38.61 -10.26 -11.83
N ARG A 90 -37.59 -9.39 -11.83
CA ARG A 90 -36.24 -9.71 -12.27
C ARG A 90 -35.25 -9.61 -11.09
N ASN A 91 -34.44 -10.64 -10.93
CA ASN A 91 -33.36 -10.71 -9.95
C ASN A 91 -32.03 -10.87 -10.66
N GLN A 92 -31.04 -10.05 -10.31
CA GLN A 92 -29.71 -10.06 -10.91
C GLN A 92 -28.64 -9.83 -9.85
N LYS A 93 -27.52 -10.53 -9.94
CA LYS A 93 -26.33 -10.22 -9.15
C LYS A 93 -25.50 -9.15 -9.85
N VAL A 94 -25.05 -8.15 -9.08
CA VAL A 94 -24.19 -7.08 -9.57
C VAL A 94 -22.99 -7.00 -8.62
N GLU A 95 -21.80 -7.02 -9.17
CA GLU A 95 -20.57 -6.73 -8.45
C GLU A 95 -20.18 -5.27 -8.69
N LEU A 96 -19.82 -4.57 -7.63
CA LEU A 96 -19.42 -3.17 -7.67
C LEU A 96 -18.03 -3.05 -7.09
N LEU A 97 -17.12 -2.47 -7.88
CA LEU A 97 -15.76 -2.15 -7.46
C LEU A 97 -15.67 -0.73 -6.88
N VAL A 98 -14.57 -0.44 -6.19
CA VAL A 98 -14.33 0.89 -5.63
C VAL A 98 -14.33 1.97 -6.72
N ASN A 99 -14.91 3.13 -6.44
CA ASN A 99 -15.05 4.27 -7.37
C ASN A 99 -15.71 3.91 -8.73
N GLU A 100 -16.41 2.78 -8.80
CA GLU A 100 -17.08 2.37 -10.01
C GLU A 100 -18.42 3.09 -10.18
N GLU A 101 -18.64 3.65 -11.36
CA GLU A 101 -19.94 4.09 -11.85
C GLU A 101 -20.52 3.01 -12.76
N SER A 102 -21.23 2.06 -12.15
CA SER A 102 -21.82 0.93 -12.87
C SER A 102 -23.17 1.29 -13.48
N ARG A 103 -23.39 0.84 -14.73
CA ARG A 103 -24.68 0.99 -15.41
C ARG A 103 -25.28 -0.38 -15.71
N GLN A 104 -26.51 -0.59 -15.21
CA GLN A 104 -27.28 -1.82 -15.40
C GLN A 104 -28.66 -1.49 -15.97
N ASP A 105 -28.79 -1.58 -17.27
CA ASP A 105 -30.08 -1.47 -17.94
C ASP A 105 -30.77 -2.85 -17.92
N VAL A 106 -32.05 -2.89 -17.53
CA VAL A 106 -32.79 -4.15 -17.30
C VAL A 106 -34.07 -4.18 -18.09
N THR A 107 -34.31 -5.28 -18.81
CA THR A 107 -35.56 -5.51 -19.52
C THR A 107 -36.44 -6.45 -18.70
N LEU A 108 -37.71 -6.07 -18.50
CA LEU A 108 -38.75 -6.90 -17.87
C LEU A 108 -39.71 -7.50 -18.90
N ASP A 109 -40.00 -8.77 -18.74
CA ASP A 109 -41.01 -9.47 -19.53
C ASP A 109 -42.39 -9.26 -18.93
N VAL A 110 -43.42 -9.19 -19.77
CA VAL A 110 -44.83 -9.08 -19.34
C VAL A 110 -45.22 -10.28 -18.48
N ALA A 111 -45.96 -10.05 -17.41
CA ALA A 111 -46.47 -11.11 -16.55
C ALA A 111 -47.40 -12.04 -17.35
N GLY A 112 -46.98 -13.28 -17.59
CA GLY A 112 -47.78 -14.34 -18.21
C GLY A 112 -48.08 -15.43 -17.20
N PRO A 113 -49.01 -16.41 -17.50
CA PRO A 113 -49.25 -17.49 -16.59
C PRO A 113 -48.00 -18.31 -16.31
N GLU A 114 -47.79 -18.61 -15.07
CA GLU A 114 -46.62 -19.17 -14.40
C GLU A 114 -45.70 -20.06 -15.25
N ILE A 115 -44.46 -19.69 -15.36
CA ILE A 115 -43.33 -20.62 -15.49
C ILE A 115 -42.25 -20.16 -14.50
N ALA A 116 -41.75 -21.15 -13.74
CA ALA A 116 -40.84 -21.01 -12.62
C ALA A 116 -39.71 -19.98 -12.77
N ASP A 117 -39.30 -19.39 -11.62
CA ASP A 117 -38.15 -18.55 -11.42
C ASP A 117 -36.96 -18.98 -12.27
N VAL A 118 -36.65 -18.21 -13.29
CA VAL A 118 -35.33 -18.26 -13.93
C VAL A 118 -34.42 -17.43 -13.05
N PHE A 119 -33.71 -18.07 -12.15
CA PHE A 119 -32.50 -17.51 -11.60
C PHE A 119 -31.51 -17.31 -12.74
N GLY A 120 -31.61 -16.17 -13.41
CA GLY A 120 -30.57 -15.73 -14.34
C GLY A 120 -29.31 -15.47 -13.53
N THR A 121 -28.34 -16.37 -13.58
CA THR A 121 -26.97 -16.14 -13.20
C THR A 121 -26.26 -15.39 -14.34
N ASP A 122 -26.78 -14.25 -14.74
CA ASP A 122 -26.06 -13.36 -15.63
C ASP A 122 -25.04 -12.61 -14.75
N PHE A 123 -23.81 -13.13 -14.71
CA PHE A 123 -22.67 -12.33 -14.32
C PHE A 123 -22.54 -11.25 -15.41
N SER A 124 -22.55 -9.99 -15.01
CA SER A 124 -22.19 -8.90 -15.90
C SER A 124 -20.75 -9.13 -16.38
N GLU A 125 -20.62 -9.58 -17.61
CA GLU A 125 -19.30 -9.75 -18.23
C GLU A 125 -18.67 -8.36 -18.41
N ALA A 126 -17.44 -8.24 -17.93
CA ALA A 126 -16.53 -7.10 -18.03
C ALA A 126 -17.05 -5.78 -17.42
N HIS A 127 -16.34 -5.34 -16.39
CA HIS A 127 -16.46 -3.98 -15.80
C HIS A 127 -15.97 -2.91 -16.80
N LEU A 128 -16.75 -2.66 -17.85
CA LEU A 128 -16.48 -1.57 -18.78
C LEU A 128 -16.83 -0.25 -18.07
N LYS A 129 -15.84 0.59 -17.81
CA LYS A 129 -16.03 1.98 -17.35
C LYS A 129 -16.66 2.79 -18.49
N GLN A 130 -17.99 2.82 -18.56
CA GLN A 130 -18.72 3.50 -19.64
C GLN A 130 -18.92 5.00 -19.38
N ASP A 131 -18.90 5.39 -18.12
CA ASP A 131 -19.30 6.73 -17.68
C ASP A 131 -18.17 7.51 -16.97
N SER A 132 -16.93 7.00 -16.99
CA SER A 132 -15.75 7.68 -16.42
C SER A 132 -14.65 7.80 -17.46
N ALA A 133 -14.04 9.01 -17.55
CA ALA A 133 -12.86 9.27 -18.38
C ALA A 133 -11.56 8.90 -17.68
N SER A 134 -11.59 8.47 -16.41
CA SER A 134 -10.40 8.12 -15.63
C SER A 134 -9.73 6.88 -16.17
N LEU A 135 -8.43 6.99 -16.45
CA LEU A 135 -7.59 5.85 -16.84
C LEU A 135 -6.93 5.27 -15.62
N GLY A 136 -7.15 4.00 -15.39
CA GLY A 136 -6.59 3.27 -14.25
C GLY A 136 -7.03 1.83 -14.24
N THR A 137 -6.51 1.09 -13.27
CA THR A 137 -6.79 -0.34 -13.07
C THR A 137 -7.20 -0.55 -11.61
N VAL A 138 -8.21 -1.37 -11.39
CA VAL A 138 -8.53 -1.94 -10.09
C VAL A 138 -7.97 -3.35 -10.06
N ILE A 139 -7.22 -3.67 -9.02
CA ILE A 139 -6.65 -4.99 -8.75
C ILE A 139 -7.46 -5.57 -7.59
N GLU A 140 -8.19 -6.62 -7.86
CA GLU A 140 -9.11 -7.24 -6.91
C GLU A 140 -8.38 -8.09 -5.87
N ASN A 141 -9.03 -8.38 -4.74
CA ASN A 141 -8.49 -9.24 -3.67
C ASN A 141 -7.92 -10.56 -4.18
N ARG A 142 -8.58 -11.20 -5.15
CA ARG A 142 -8.13 -12.46 -5.75
C ARG A 142 -6.75 -12.33 -6.41
N GLU A 143 -6.48 -11.21 -7.06
CA GLU A 143 -5.18 -10.94 -7.69
C GLU A 143 -4.15 -10.55 -6.64
N VAL A 144 -4.53 -9.72 -5.67
CA VAL A 144 -3.65 -9.31 -4.56
C VAL A 144 -3.16 -10.50 -3.75
N THR A 145 -4.05 -11.47 -3.48
CA THR A 145 -3.74 -12.66 -2.68
C THR A 145 -3.14 -13.81 -3.51
N GLY A 146 -3.47 -13.88 -4.80
CA GLY A 146 -3.11 -15.01 -5.69
C GLY A 146 -1.83 -14.83 -6.47
N LEU A 147 -1.39 -13.59 -6.73
CA LEU A 147 -0.16 -13.34 -7.47
C LEU A 147 1.08 -13.48 -6.57
N PRO A 148 2.21 -13.99 -7.10
CA PRO A 148 3.43 -14.12 -6.34
C PRO A 148 4.05 -12.75 -6.04
N LEU A 149 4.11 -12.37 -4.76
CA LEU A 149 4.69 -11.13 -4.28
C LEU A 149 5.96 -11.42 -3.48
N ASP A 150 7.08 -10.76 -3.80
CA ASP A 150 8.27 -10.87 -2.96
C ASP A 150 8.07 -10.07 -1.67
N GLY A 151 8.12 -10.78 -0.53
CA GLY A 151 7.90 -10.16 0.77
C GLY A 151 6.47 -9.63 0.98
N ARG A 152 5.47 -10.17 0.27
CA ARG A 152 4.06 -9.76 0.36
C ARG A 152 3.86 -8.25 0.17
N ASN A 153 4.65 -7.66 -0.73
CA ASN A 153 4.54 -6.25 -1.05
C ASN A 153 3.57 -6.02 -2.20
N PHE A 154 2.30 -5.78 -1.89
CA PHE A 154 1.25 -5.60 -2.90
C PHE A 154 1.47 -4.36 -3.78
N TYR A 155 2.26 -3.37 -3.35
CA TYR A 155 2.59 -2.24 -4.22
C TYR A 155 3.39 -2.65 -5.47
N GLU A 156 4.00 -3.84 -5.49
CA GLU A 156 4.63 -4.39 -6.70
C GLU A 156 3.61 -4.63 -7.82
N LEU A 157 2.35 -4.87 -7.48
CA LEU A 157 1.26 -4.98 -8.45
C LEU A 157 1.02 -3.69 -9.23
N SER A 158 1.46 -2.54 -8.71
CA SER A 158 1.44 -1.28 -9.46
C SER A 158 2.20 -1.38 -10.79
N LEU A 159 3.21 -2.25 -10.88
CA LEU A 159 3.98 -2.46 -12.11
C LEU A 159 3.21 -3.24 -13.19
N LEU A 160 2.06 -3.81 -12.87
CA LEU A 160 1.14 -4.43 -13.83
C LEU A 160 0.27 -3.38 -14.54
N VAL A 161 0.20 -2.16 -13.97
CA VAL A 161 -0.64 -1.10 -14.52
C VAL A 161 0.11 -0.37 -15.64
N PRO A 162 -0.51 -0.19 -16.82
CA PRO A 162 0.14 0.51 -17.94
C PRO A 162 0.65 1.89 -17.56
N GLY A 163 1.91 2.17 -17.93
CA GLY A 163 2.59 3.43 -17.61
C GLY A 163 3.39 3.44 -16.32
N ALA A 164 3.27 2.41 -15.47
CA ALA A 164 4.08 2.26 -14.27
C ALA A 164 5.43 1.59 -14.59
N VAL A 165 6.50 2.11 -14.00
CA VAL A 165 7.86 1.57 -14.15
C VAL A 165 8.54 1.49 -12.77
N PRO A 166 9.48 0.53 -12.58
CA PRO A 166 10.24 0.41 -11.32
C PRO A 166 11.02 1.70 -11.01
N PRO A 167 11.40 1.91 -9.75
CA PRO A 167 12.22 3.04 -9.36
C PRO A 167 13.62 2.96 -9.97
N ALA A 168 14.25 4.09 -10.17
CA ALA A 168 15.65 4.13 -10.59
C ALA A 168 16.54 3.54 -9.45
N PRO A 169 17.54 2.69 -9.77
CA PRO A 169 18.45 2.16 -8.77
C PRO A 169 19.14 3.29 -7.97
N GLY A 170 19.08 3.22 -6.64
CA GLY A 170 19.66 4.21 -5.74
C GLY A 170 18.82 5.48 -5.55
N SER A 171 17.60 5.54 -6.08
CA SER A 171 16.67 6.63 -5.78
C SER A 171 16.21 6.61 -4.32
N ALA A 172 15.69 7.75 -3.83
CA ALA A 172 15.21 7.87 -2.46
C ALA A 172 14.09 6.86 -2.13
N GLY A 173 13.26 6.51 -3.12
CA GLY A 173 12.18 5.54 -2.96
C GLY A 173 12.62 4.08 -3.05
N SER A 174 13.83 3.79 -3.55
CA SER A 174 14.39 2.43 -3.62
C SER A 174 15.38 2.13 -2.49
N VAL A 175 15.72 3.13 -1.67
CA VAL A 175 16.66 2.98 -0.55
C VAL A 175 15.91 2.52 0.70
N ARG A 176 16.57 1.69 1.51
CA ARG A 176 16.07 1.22 2.82
C ARG A 176 14.81 0.35 2.75
N GLY A 177 14.64 -0.37 1.61
CA GLY A 177 13.56 -1.34 1.44
C GLY A 177 12.17 -0.74 1.33
N ASP A 178 12.05 0.56 1.07
CA ASP A 178 10.80 1.16 0.63
C ASP A 178 10.57 0.87 -0.86
N PHE A 179 9.33 0.69 -1.24
CA PHE A 179 8.95 0.47 -2.63
C PHE A 179 8.42 1.77 -3.22
N ALA A 180 9.01 2.20 -4.34
CA ALA A 180 8.54 3.32 -5.12
C ALA A 180 8.39 2.91 -6.58
N PHE A 181 7.66 3.70 -7.35
CA PHE A 181 7.48 3.51 -8.79
C PHE A 181 7.17 4.86 -9.44
N SER A 182 7.50 4.98 -10.70
CA SER A 182 7.16 6.14 -11.53
C SER A 182 6.01 5.80 -12.47
N VAL A 183 5.15 6.78 -12.76
CA VAL A 183 4.01 6.60 -13.65
C VAL A 183 3.99 7.66 -14.72
N ASN A 184 3.83 7.26 -15.99
CA ASN A 184 3.76 8.14 -17.14
C ASN A 184 4.93 9.16 -17.23
N GLY A 185 6.13 8.75 -16.80
CA GLY A 185 7.33 9.59 -16.81
C GLY A 185 7.40 10.62 -15.68
N ALA A 186 6.44 10.61 -14.73
CA ALA A 186 6.52 11.44 -13.53
C ALA A 186 7.61 10.91 -12.57
N ARG A 187 8.04 11.76 -11.62
CA ARG A 187 8.97 11.34 -10.56
C ARG A 187 8.31 10.36 -9.60
N GLU A 188 9.10 9.54 -8.92
CA GLU A 188 8.64 8.58 -7.90
C GLU A 188 7.87 9.24 -6.76
N ASP A 189 8.27 10.44 -6.36
CA ASP A 189 7.62 11.24 -5.31
C ASP A 189 6.40 12.04 -5.80
N ALA A 190 5.97 11.83 -7.04
CA ALA A 190 4.81 12.48 -7.61
C ALA A 190 3.50 11.70 -7.39
N ASN A 191 3.57 10.47 -6.87
CA ASN A 191 2.39 9.65 -6.62
C ASN A 191 1.68 10.07 -5.32
N ASN A 192 0.38 9.87 -5.26
CA ASN A 192 -0.44 10.04 -4.07
C ASN A 192 -0.92 8.67 -3.56
N PHE A 193 -0.87 8.47 -2.25
CA PHE A 193 -1.30 7.22 -1.62
C PHE A 193 -2.45 7.48 -0.65
N LEU A 194 -3.52 6.75 -0.84
CA LEU A 194 -4.72 6.79 -0.03
C LEU A 194 -4.97 5.42 0.61
N LEU A 195 -5.58 5.43 1.79
CA LEU A 195 -6.06 4.24 2.49
C LEU A 195 -7.51 4.48 2.91
N ASP A 196 -8.45 3.72 2.35
CA ASP A 196 -9.89 3.98 2.44
C ASP A 196 -10.27 5.43 2.07
N GLY A 197 -9.60 5.98 1.04
CA GLY A 197 -9.84 7.34 0.55
C GLY A 197 -9.33 8.46 1.45
N VAL A 198 -8.51 8.18 2.47
CA VAL A 198 -7.82 9.18 3.28
C VAL A 198 -6.32 9.14 3.07
N TYR A 199 -5.68 10.28 3.23
CA TYR A 199 -4.27 10.47 2.97
C TYR A 199 -3.39 9.53 3.80
N ASN A 200 -2.55 8.75 3.13
CA ASN A 200 -1.65 7.75 3.71
C ASN A 200 -0.22 7.91 3.17
N VAL A 201 0.39 9.05 3.39
CA VAL A 201 1.69 9.41 2.82
C VAL A 201 2.68 9.75 3.93
N ASP A 202 3.92 9.33 3.75
CA ASP A 202 5.07 9.87 4.47
C ASP A 202 5.35 11.28 3.92
N PRO A 203 5.15 12.35 4.70
CA PRO A 203 5.28 13.71 4.19
C PRO A 203 6.73 14.10 3.84
N LYS A 204 7.73 13.32 4.27
CA LYS A 204 9.14 13.57 4.02
C LYS A 204 9.61 12.98 2.69
N LEU A 205 9.19 11.76 2.39
CA LEU A 205 9.62 11.00 1.21
C LEU A 205 8.56 10.93 0.11
N ASN A 206 7.34 11.31 0.44
CA ASN A 206 6.15 11.17 -0.41
C ASN A 206 5.91 9.72 -0.90
N THR A 207 6.25 8.75 -0.05
CA THR A 207 5.93 7.34 -0.20
C THR A 207 4.72 6.98 0.66
N PHE A 208 4.25 5.74 0.63
CA PHE A 208 3.14 5.32 1.50
C PHE A 208 3.50 5.44 3.00
N GLY A 209 2.52 5.77 3.82
CA GLY A 209 2.64 5.83 5.28
C GLY A 209 2.57 4.44 5.91
N VAL A 210 1.36 3.93 6.14
CA VAL A 210 1.12 2.55 6.58
C VAL A 210 1.00 1.64 5.36
N ARG A 211 1.58 0.44 5.45
CA ARG A 211 1.39 -0.65 4.49
C ARG A 211 0.53 -1.73 5.14
N PRO A 212 -0.74 -1.85 4.77
CA PRO A 212 -1.59 -2.93 5.23
C PRO A 212 -1.07 -4.32 4.81
N SER A 213 -1.47 -5.34 5.54
CA SER A 213 -1.27 -6.74 5.15
C SER A 213 -2.01 -7.06 3.84
N VAL A 214 -1.46 -7.97 3.04
CA VAL A 214 -2.10 -8.47 1.81
C VAL A 214 -3.51 -9.03 2.10
N ASP A 215 -3.68 -9.74 3.22
CA ASP A 215 -4.97 -10.32 3.62
C ASP A 215 -5.99 -9.26 4.09
N ALA A 216 -5.53 -8.05 4.43
CA ALA A 216 -6.41 -6.95 4.79
C ALA A 216 -7.00 -6.22 3.58
N ILE A 217 -6.46 -6.41 2.39
CA ILE A 217 -6.84 -5.63 1.20
C ILE A 217 -8.06 -6.23 0.52
N GLN A 218 -9.10 -5.43 0.38
CA GLN A 218 -10.26 -5.75 -0.44
C GLN A 218 -9.97 -5.46 -1.91
N GLU A 219 -9.46 -4.27 -2.19
CA GLU A 219 -9.15 -3.79 -3.54
C GLU A 219 -8.01 -2.78 -3.49
N PHE A 220 -7.30 -2.69 -4.59
CA PHE A 220 -6.23 -1.74 -4.83
C PHE A 220 -6.48 -1.05 -6.17
N GLU A 221 -6.84 0.23 -6.12
CA GLU A 221 -7.07 1.04 -7.31
C GLU A 221 -5.88 1.93 -7.59
N MET A 222 -5.48 1.98 -8.86
CA MET A 222 -4.44 2.89 -9.34
C MET A 222 -4.93 3.64 -10.57
N LEU A 223 -5.16 4.96 -10.41
CA LEU A 223 -5.48 5.86 -11.51
C LEU A 223 -4.21 6.50 -12.03
N THR A 224 -3.95 6.38 -13.33
CA THR A 224 -2.70 6.81 -13.94
C THR A 224 -2.83 8.11 -14.74
N SER A 225 -4.06 8.46 -15.16
CA SER A 225 -4.32 9.67 -15.94
C SER A 225 -5.80 10.03 -15.93
N THR A 226 -6.12 11.26 -16.32
CA THR A 226 -7.48 11.81 -16.51
C THR A 226 -8.42 11.57 -15.31
N TYR A 227 -7.85 11.46 -14.12
CA TYR A 227 -8.64 11.32 -12.90
C TYR A 227 -9.40 12.62 -12.58
N ASP A 228 -10.49 12.47 -11.82
CA ASP A 228 -11.39 13.56 -11.46
C ASP A 228 -10.67 14.67 -10.67
N ALA A 229 -11.19 15.91 -10.76
CA ALA A 229 -10.64 17.09 -10.08
C ALA A 229 -10.71 17.01 -8.53
N SER A 230 -11.41 16.04 -7.96
CA SER A 230 -11.37 15.73 -6.52
C SER A 230 -10.02 15.17 -6.08
N PHE A 231 -9.27 14.54 -6.99
CA PHE A 231 -7.89 14.13 -6.77
C PHE A 231 -6.95 15.29 -7.07
N GLY A 232 -6.14 15.66 -6.11
CA GLY A 232 -5.24 16.81 -6.23
C GLY A 232 -3.87 16.54 -5.65
N ARG A 233 -3.10 17.62 -5.47
CA ARG A 233 -1.80 17.72 -4.84
C ARG A 233 -0.65 17.08 -5.63
N ASN A 234 -0.77 15.83 -6.07
CA ASN A 234 0.30 15.08 -6.71
C ASN A 234 -0.04 14.80 -8.17
N PRO A 235 0.86 15.08 -9.14
CA PRO A 235 0.57 14.94 -10.57
C PRO A 235 0.79 13.51 -11.11
N GLY A 236 1.32 12.59 -10.30
CA GLY A 236 1.52 11.19 -10.66
C GLY A 236 0.26 10.34 -10.47
N ALA A 237 0.43 9.06 -10.22
CA ALA A 237 -0.70 8.18 -9.96
C ALA A 237 -1.44 8.51 -8.67
N GLN A 238 -2.76 8.25 -8.68
CA GLN A 238 -3.58 8.21 -7.47
C GLN A 238 -3.77 6.74 -7.09
N VAL A 239 -3.20 6.33 -5.97
CA VAL A 239 -3.21 4.96 -5.47
C VAL A 239 -4.12 4.91 -4.26
N ASN A 240 -5.19 4.12 -4.34
CA ASN A 240 -6.15 3.97 -3.25
C ASN A 240 -6.26 2.49 -2.85
N VAL A 241 -5.94 2.19 -1.61
CA VAL A 241 -6.07 0.85 -1.02
C VAL A 241 -7.32 0.82 -0.17
N ILE A 242 -8.18 -0.14 -0.40
CA ILE A 242 -9.41 -0.36 0.37
C ILE A 242 -9.24 -1.60 1.23
N LEU A 243 -9.49 -1.44 2.53
CA LEU A 243 -9.43 -2.54 3.47
C LEU A 243 -10.72 -3.34 3.52
N ASN A 244 -10.57 -4.64 3.78
CA ASN A 244 -11.68 -5.53 4.05
C ASN A 244 -12.56 -5.02 5.19
N SER A 245 -13.83 -5.33 5.10
CA SER A 245 -14.84 -5.11 6.12
C SER A 245 -15.34 -6.44 6.66
N GLY A 246 -15.94 -6.45 7.84
CA GLY A 246 -16.67 -7.61 8.32
C GLY A 246 -17.97 -7.84 7.55
N SER A 247 -18.51 -9.02 7.70
CA SER A 247 -19.79 -9.46 7.11
C SER A 247 -20.65 -10.17 8.14
N ASN A 248 -21.82 -10.68 7.74
CA ASN A 248 -22.67 -11.51 8.60
C ASN A 248 -22.10 -12.90 8.91
N LEU A 249 -21.06 -13.30 8.19
CA LEU A 249 -20.35 -14.56 8.40
C LEU A 249 -18.93 -14.27 8.90
N PHE A 250 -18.48 -15.06 9.87
CA PHE A 250 -17.08 -15.04 10.26
C PHE A 250 -16.21 -15.59 9.13
N HIS A 251 -15.16 -14.86 8.78
CA HIS A 251 -14.17 -15.25 7.79
C HIS A 251 -12.80 -14.77 8.22
N GLY A 252 -11.76 -15.45 7.79
CA GLY A 252 -10.40 -15.09 8.13
C GLY A 252 -9.38 -16.03 7.53
N SER A 253 -8.12 -15.68 7.72
CA SER A 253 -6.96 -16.44 7.28
C SER A 253 -5.90 -16.48 8.37
N LEU A 254 -5.07 -17.51 8.35
CA LEU A 254 -3.84 -17.61 9.11
C LEU A 254 -2.75 -18.07 8.14
N PHE A 255 -1.58 -17.47 8.21
CA PHE A 255 -0.48 -17.79 7.31
C PHE A 255 0.88 -17.75 7.98
N GLU A 256 1.80 -18.54 7.45
CA GLU A 256 3.24 -18.54 7.73
C GLU A 256 3.97 -18.77 6.41
N PHE A 257 4.90 -17.88 6.06
CA PHE A 257 5.80 -18.02 4.92
C PHE A 257 7.24 -18.02 5.42
N HIS A 258 7.91 -19.14 5.26
CA HIS A 258 9.31 -19.30 5.62
C HIS A 258 10.19 -19.37 4.37
N ARG A 259 11.19 -18.50 4.27
CA ARG A 259 12.24 -18.56 3.25
C ARG A 259 13.59 -18.72 3.91
N ASN A 260 14.41 -19.64 3.39
CA ASN A 260 15.74 -19.91 3.90
C ASN A 260 16.70 -20.15 2.74
N ALA A 261 17.85 -19.48 2.78
CA ALA A 261 18.91 -19.65 1.79
C ALA A 261 19.34 -21.11 1.59
N ALA A 262 19.17 -21.96 2.60
CA ALA A 262 19.47 -23.41 2.46
C ALA A 262 18.62 -24.09 1.38
N LEU A 263 17.40 -23.58 1.13
CA LEU A 263 16.48 -24.10 0.13
C LEU A 263 16.59 -23.39 -1.22
N ASP A 264 17.27 -22.25 -1.29
CA ASP A 264 17.43 -21.47 -2.52
C ASP A 264 18.63 -21.99 -3.33
N ALA A 265 18.61 -21.80 -4.65
CA ALA A 265 19.80 -21.96 -5.48
C ALA A 265 20.83 -20.85 -5.17
N ARG A 266 22.12 -21.12 -5.46
CA ARG A 266 23.14 -20.06 -5.46
C ARG A 266 22.89 -19.11 -6.62
N ASN A 267 23.08 -17.80 -6.38
CA ASN A 267 23.06 -16.82 -7.46
C ASN A 267 24.12 -17.21 -8.54
N PHE A 268 23.72 -17.18 -9.80
CA PHE A 268 24.57 -17.58 -10.93
C PHE A 268 25.89 -16.78 -11.00
N PHE A 269 25.84 -15.49 -10.65
CA PHE A 269 27.02 -14.61 -10.67
C PHE A 269 27.84 -14.65 -9.37
N ALA A 270 27.38 -15.38 -8.34
CA ALA A 270 28.14 -15.50 -7.10
C ALA A 270 29.34 -16.46 -7.28
N PRO A 271 30.58 -16.07 -6.89
CA PRO A 271 31.73 -16.93 -6.99
C PRO A 271 31.51 -18.25 -6.25
N ALA A 272 31.85 -19.36 -6.89
CA ALA A 272 31.69 -20.69 -6.28
C ALA A 272 32.60 -20.92 -5.05
N SER A 273 33.69 -20.17 -4.96
CA SER A 273 34.64 -20.21 -3.84
C SER A 273 34.14 -19.48 -2.57
N GLU A 274 33.13 -18.63 -2.70
CA GLU A 274 32.62 -17.87 -1.55
C GLU A 274 31.44 -18.59 -0.91
N PRO A 275 31.25 -18.51 0.41
CA PRO A 275 30.08 -19.08 1.06
C PRO A 275 28.80 -18.39 0.58
N LYS A 276 27.71 -19.16 0.49
CA LYS A 276 26.41 -18.62 0.14
C LYS A 276 25.94 -17.64 1.24
N PRO A 277 25.54 -16.40 0.90
CA PRO A 277 25.04 -15.46 1.88
C PRO A 277 23.85 -16.03 2.66
N LYS A 278 23.79 -15.75 3.95
CA LYS A 278 22.65 -16.14 4.79
C LYS A 278 21.43 -15.34 4.37
N TYR A 279 20.29 -16.03 4.22
CA TYR A 279 18.99 -15.41 4.06
C TYR A 279 17.95 -16.24 4.81
N ILE A 280 17.26 -15.61 5.74
CA ILE A 280 16.12 -16.21 6.46
C ILE A 280 15.05 -15.12 6.56
N ARG A 281 13.84 -15.42 6.09
CA ARG A 281 12.67 -14.54 6.23
C ARG A 281 11.49 -15.37 6.72
N ASN A 282 10.87 -14.92 7.80
CA ASN A 282 9.61 -15.43 8.29
C ASN A 282 8.57 -14.30 8.17
N GLN A 283 7.43 -14.60 7.57
CA GLN A 283 6.28 -13.73 7.48
C GLN A 283 5.08 -14.51 8.00
N PHE A 284 4.45 -14.01 9.04
CA PHE A 284 3.37 -14.70 9.73
C PHE A 284 2.29 -13.71 10.13
N GLY A 285 1.07 -14.20 10.21
CA GLY A 285 -0.05 -13.34 10.56
C GLY A 285 -1.39 -14.00 10.38
N GLY A 286 -2.41 -13.18 10.43
CA GLY A 286 -3.77 -13.61 10.18
C GLY A 286 -4.74 -12.44 10.16
N ALA A 287 -5.89 -12.69 9.56
CA ALA A 287 -7.00 -11.76 9.45
C ALA A 287 -8.28 -12.42 9.96
N LEU A 288 -9.17 -11.63 10.54
CA LEU A 288 -10.48 -12.06 11.02
C LEU A 288 -11.51 -10.96 10.82
N GLY A 289 -12.61 -11.30 10.17
CA GLY A 289 -13.78 -10.43 10.03
C GLY A 289 -15.08 -11.13 10.40
N GLY A 290 -16.08 -10.36 10.81
CA GLY A 290 -17.37 -10.93 11.17
C GLY A 290 -18.34 -9.93 11.79
N PRO A 291 -19.52 -10.37 12.24
CA PRO A 291 -20.50 -9.52 12.89
C PRO A 291 -20.22 -9.37 14.39
N ILE A 292 -20.25 -8.14 14.89
CA ILE A 292 -20.48 -7.84 16.31
C ILE A 292 -21.97 -7.92 16.58
N SER A 293 -22.79 -7.44 15.64
CA SER A 293 -24.23 -7.55 15.64
C SER A 293 -24.69 -7.79 14.21
N HIS A 294 -25.42 -8.89 13.97
CA HIS A 294 -25.90 -9.27 12.64
C HIS A 294 -26.68 -8.12 11.99
N ASN A 295 -26.43 -7.93 10.68
CA ASN A 295 -27.03 -6.90 9.82
C ASN A 295 -26.77 -5.46 10.26
N ARG A 296 -25.94 -5.24 11.31
CA ARG A 296 -25.80 -3.90 11.88
C ARG A 296 -24.38 -3.47 12.15
N THR A 297 -23.57 -4.28 12.85
CA THR A 297 -22.22 -3.89 13.25
C THR A 297 -21.24 -4.98 12.90
N PHE A 298 -20.24 -4.64 12.16
CA PHE A 298 -19.23 -5.55 11.64
C PHE A 298 -17.85 -5.10 12.09
N PHE A 299 -16.94 -6.05 12.23
CA PHE A 299 -15.53 -5.77 12.48
C PHE A 299 -14.65 -6.52 11.49
N PHE A 300 -13.48 -5.98 11.27
CA PHE A 300 -12.34 -6.63 10.62
C PHE A 300 -11.07 -6.25 11.37
N ALA A 301 -10.17 -7.20 11.56
CA ALA A 301 -8.85 -6.96 12.12
C ALA A 301 -7.85 -7.93 11.49
N ASP A 302 -6.61 -7.48 11.32
CA ASP A 302 -5.49 -8.30 10.89
C ASP A 302 -4.20 -7.92 11.61
N TYR A 303 -3.24 -8.82 11.52
CA TYR A 303 -1.87 -8.62 11.96
C TYR A 303 -0.92 -9.34 11.01
N GLU A 304 0.19 -8.69 10.66
CA GLU A 304 1.31 -9.30 9.93
C GLU A 304 2.64 -8.94 10.60
N GLY A 305 3.45 -9.96 10.88
CA GLY A 305 4.82 -9.83 11.35
C GLY A 305 5.80 -10.32 10.31
N THR A 306 6.86 -9.55 10.03
CA THR A 306 7.98 -9.96 9.17
C THR A 306 9.28 -9.92 9.97
N ARG A 307 10.09 -10.96 9.84
CA ARG A 307 11.42 -11.07 10.47
C ARG A 307 12.41 -11.53 9.40
N SER A 308 13.25 -10.61 8.90
CA SER A 308 14.24 -10.90 7.85
C SER A 308 15.66 -10.75 8.39
N ARG A 309 16.51 -11.70 7.98
CA ARG A 309 17.95 -11.74 8.30
C ARG A 309 18.70 -12.07 7.01
N GLU A 310 19.38 -11.06 6.46
CA GLU A 310 20.05 -11.16 5.17
C GLU A 310 21.54 -10.83 5.29
N GLY A 311 22.40 -11.69 4.79
CA GLY A 311 23.84 -11.44 4.69
C GLY A 311 24.14 -10.51 3.51
N ILE A 312 24.50 -9.27 3.78
CA ILE A 312 24.88 -8.30 2.74
C ILE A 312 26.37 -8.42 2.46
N THR A 313 26.70 -9.04 1.34
CA THR A 313 28.11 -9.23 0.96
C THR A 313 28.68 -7.98 0.29
N ARG A 314 29.83 -7.53 0.79
CA ARG A 314 30.64 -6.45 0.19
C ARG A 314 32.06 -6.95 0.01
N VAL A 315 32.65 -6.59 -1.14
CA VAL A 315 34.05 -6.86 -1.47
C VAL A 315 34.73 -5.53 -1.73
N THR A 316 35.84 -5.30 -1.05
CA THR A 316 36.55 -4.01 -1.12
C THR A 316 38.05 -4.18 -0.90
N ASN A 317 38.78 -3.07 -1.02
CA ASN A 317 40.18 -3.01 -0.62
C ASN A 317 40.29 -2.39 0.76
N VAL A 318 41.12 -3.00 1.60
CA VAL A 318 41.50 -2.44 2.90
C VAL A 318 43.01 -2.38 3.01
N PRO A 319 43.57 -1.42 3.80
CA PRO A 319 45.02 -1.29 3.96
C PRO A 319 45.63 -2.57 4.56
N THR A 320 46.68 -3.06 3.94
CA THR A 320 47.50 -4.17 4.48
C THR A 320 48.26 -3.72 5.73
N ALA A 321 48.78 -4.69 6.50
CA ALA A 321 49.62 -4.37 7.66
C ALA A 321 50.86 -3.57 7.27
N GLN A 322 51.44 -3.81 6.08
CA GLN A 322 52.58 -3.07 5.57
C GLN A 322 52.22 -1.63 5.22
N GLU A 323 51.11 -1.43 4.49
CA GLU A 323 50.64 -0.07 4.14
C GLU A 323 50.28 0.75 5.37
N ARG A 324 49.71 0.14 6.41
CA ARG A 324 49.46 0.83 7.70
C ARG A 324 50.73 1.25 8.42
N ALA A 325 51.80 0.49 8.22
CA ALA A 325 53.14 0.84 8.72
C ALA A 325 53.90 1.82 7.81
N GLY A 326 53.29 2.34 6.74
CA GLY A 326 53.90 3.24 5.79
C GLY A 326 54.69 2.58 4.67
N ASN A 327 54.71 1.25 4.58
CA ASN A 327 55.43 0.53 3.53
C ASN A 327 54.48 0.19 2.37
N PHE A 328 54.64 0.89 1.26
CA PHE A 328 53.87 0.74 0.01
C PHE A 328 54.66 0.06 -1.09
N SER A 329 55.84 -0.52 -0.80
CA SER A 329 56.71 -1.17 -1.78
C SER A 329 56.01 -2.33 -2.54
N GLN A 330 55.00 -2.94 -1.94
CA GLN A 330 54.22 -4.02 -2.51
C GLN A 330 52.75 -3.63 -2.79
N SER A 331 52.41 -2.33 -2.64
CA SER A 331 51.04 -1.87 -2.86
C SER A 331 50.69 -1.93 -4.35
N PRO A 332 49.54 -2.56 -4.71
CA PRO A 332 49.07 -2.58 -6.09
C PRO A 332 48.58 -1.21 -6.54
N PHE A 333 48.40 -0.26 -5.66
CA PHE A 333 47.90 1.09 -5.92
C PHE A 333 49.05 2.09 -6.18
N GLY A 334 50.29 1.63 -6.15
CA GLY A 334 51.47 2.44 -6.37
C GLY A 334 52.03 3.06 -5.09
N VAL A 335 53.10 3.85 -5.25
CA VAL A 335 53.85 4.49 -4.18
C VAL A 335 53.30 5.91 -3.93
N PRO A 336 53.00 6.28 -2.68
CA PRO A 336 52.55 7.64 -2.37
C PRO A 336 53.61 8.68 -2.72
N THR A 337 53.19 9.87 -3.13
CA THR A 337 54.03 11.02 -3.47
C THR A 337 54.30 11.85 -2.20
N ASN A 338 55.56 12.24 -1.99
CA ASN A 338 55.93 13.17 -0.95
C ASN A 338 55.40 14.58 -1.29
N PRO A 339 54.55 15.17 -0.46
CA PRO A 339 53.87 16.44 -0.74
C PRO A 339 54.82 17.65 -0.80
N PHE A 340 56.02 17.52 -0.26
CA PHE A 340 57.00 18.61 -0.25
C PHE A 340 57.94 18.60 -1.45
N THR A 341 58.25 17.42 -1.99
CA THR A 341 59.16 17.29 -3.13
C THR A 341 58.46 17.00 -4.45
N GLY A 342 57.21 16.57 -4.40
CA GLY A 342 56.45 16.12 -5.60
C GLY A 342 56.93 14.79 -6.18
N GLN A 343 57.91 14.10 -5.52
CA GLN A 343 58.46 12.82 -5.96
C GLN A 343 57.89 11.66 -5.12
N PRO A 344 57.81 10.43 -5.65
CA PRO A 344 57.48 9.26 -4.87
C PRO A 344 58.44 9.09 -3.68
N PHE A 345 57.97 8.56 -2.55
CA PHE A 345 58.83 8.19 -1.44
C PHE A 345 59.82 7.10 -1.83
N ASP A 346 61.06 7.23 -1.39
CA ASP A 346 62.13 6.29 -1.69
C ASP A 346 61.77 4.86 -1.22
N ASN A 347 61.99 3.90 -2.10
CA ASN A 347 61.65 2.50 -1.91
C ASN A 347 60.15 2.23 -1.54
N GLY A 348 59.28 3.20 -1.76
CA GLY A 348 57.87 3.09 -1.39
C GLY A 348 57.60 3.17 0.11
N ILE A 349 58.54 3.71 0.91
CA ILE A 349 58.43 3.75 2.35
C ILE A 349 58.21 5.21 2.79
N ILE A 350 57.11 5.48 3.46
CA ILE A 350 56.85 6.75 4.12
C ILE A 350 57.60 6.75 5.47
N PRO A 351 58.56 7.67 5.68
CA PRO A 351 59.23 7.76 6.98
C PRO A 351 58.23 8.04 8.11
N ASP A 352 58.48 7.46 9.29
CA ASP A 352 57.54 7.50 10.42
C ASP A 352 57.13 8.92 10.84
N PHE A 353 58.02 9.89 10.74
CA PHE A 353 57.78 11.30 11.06
C PHE A 353 56.84 12.01 10.08
N PHE A 354 56.60 11.44 8.87
CA PHE A 354 55.60 11.92 7.93
C PHE A 354 54.21 11.30 8.15
N ILE A 355 54.10 10.22 8.93
CA ILE A 355 52.85 9.57 9.20
C ILE A 355 52.13 10.30 10.33
N SER A 356 51.01 10.95 10.00
CA SER A 356 50.16 11.60 11.00
C SER A 356 49.68 10.58 12.05
N PRO A 357 49.78 10.86 13.36
CA PRO A 357 49.19 10.02 14.40
C PRO A 357 47.68 9.81 14.21
N VAL A 358 46.97 10.85 13.75
CA VAL A 358 45.54 10.76 13.43
C VAL A 358 45.28 9.83 12.23
N GLY A 359 46.08 9.95 11.15
CA GLY A 359 46.02 9.07 9.99
C GLY A 359 46.27 7.60 10.36
N ARG A 360 47.25 7.35 11.25
CA ARG A 360 47.52 6.00 11.77
C ARG A 360 46.34 5.43 12.58
N ALA A 361 45.75 6.25 13.44
CA ALA A 361 44.58 5.87 14.21
C ALA A 361 43.39 5.55 13.30
N ILE A 362 43.15 6.36 12.26
CA ILE A 362 42.09 6.11 11.25
C ILE A 362 42.38 4.81 10.49
N ALA A 363 43.60 4.58 10.02
CA ALA A 363 43.97 3.36 9.32
C ALA A 363 43.79 2.10 10.19
N ALA A 364 43.97 2.22 11.51
CA ALA A 364 43.75 1.12 12.44
C ALA A 364 42.26 0.74 12.62
N LEU A 365 41.32 1.62 12.26
CA LEU A 365 39.90 1.34 12.33
C LEU A 365 39.44 0.36 11.23
N TYR A 366 40.17 0.27 10.12
CA TYR A 366 39.85 -0.67 9.05
C TYR A 366 40.22 -2.11 9.47
N PRO A 367 39.49 -3.13 9.04
CA PRO A 367 39.90 -4.52 9.24
C PRO A 367 41.16 -4.83 8.42
N LEU A 368 41.91 -5.87 8.79
CA LEU A 368 42.99 -6.38 7.97
C LEU A 368 42.44 -7.19 6.78
N PRO A 369 43.19 -7.31 5.66
CA PRO A 369 42.80 -8.21 4.56
C PRO A 369 42.51 -9.63 5.05
N ASN A 370 41.44 -10.22 4.52
CA ASN A 370 41.08 -11.64 4.75
C ASN A 370 41.17 -12.49 3.49
N ARG A 371 41.65 -11.91 2.38
CA ARG A 371 41.93 -12.60 1.10
C ARG A 371 43.36 -12.27 0.68
N ASN A 372 44.09 -13.30 0.23
CA ASN A 372 45.46 -13.12 -0.23
C ASN A 372 45.48 -12.80 -1.75
N VAL A 373 44.96 -11.63 -2.11
CA VAL A 373 44.91 -11.10 -3.46
C VAL A 373 45.26 -9.63 -3.45
N PRO A 374 45.87 -9.08 -4.55
CA PRO A 374 46.30 -7.69 -4.59
C PRO A 374 45.14 -6.69 -4.62
N PHE A 375 44.02 -7.08 -5.24
CA PHE A 375 42.81 -6.26 -5.33
C PHE A 375 41.64 -6.99 -4.69
N GLN A 376 40.70 -6.22 -4.13
CA GLN A 376 39.53 -6.79 -3.45
C GLN A 376 39.96 -7.74 -2.33
N ASN A 377 40.90 -7.30 -1.51
CA ASN A 377 41.58 -8.10 -0.49
C ASN A 377 40.75 -8.34 0.79
N PHE A 378 39.54 -7.80 0.84
CA PHE A 378 38.63 -7.95 1.97
C PHE A 378 37.21 -8.26 1.51
N VAL A 379 36.59 -9.25 2.14
CA VAL A 379 35.16 -9.60 1.97
C VAL A 379 34.49 -9.68 3.32
N SER A 380 33.28 -9.19 3.42
CA SER A 380 32.45 -9.34 4.61
C SER A 380 30.97 -9.50 4.25
N SER A 381 30.23 -10.21 5.10
CA SER A 381 28.81 -10.50 4.90
C SER A 381 28.05 -10.32 6.22
N PRO A 382 28.07 -9.14 6.82
CA PRO A 382 27.30 -8.88 8.04
C PRO A 382 25.80 -9.03 7.79
N ILE A 383 25.05 -9.28 8.87
CA ILE A 383 23.62 -9.54 8.80
C ILE A 383 22.83 -8.22 8.87
N GLN A 384 22.13 -7.90 7.80
CA GLN A 384 21.01 -6.95 7.82
C GLN A 384 19.84 -7.57 8.57
N ARG A 385 19.17 -6.80 9.41
CA ARG A 385 18.00 -7.21 10.17
C ARG A 385 16.84 -6.27 9.84
N ASP A 386 15.71 -6.83 9.43
CA ASP A 386 14.49 -6.09 9.12
C ASP A 386 13.33 -6.76 9.85
N ASP A 387 12.86 -6.10 10.89
CA ASP A 387 11.74 -6.52 11.72
C ASP A 387 10.59 -5.53 11.52
N ASN A 388 9.45 -6.02 11.05
CA ASN A 388 8.27 -5.21 10.77
C ASN A 388 7.03 -5.85 11.37
N ASP A 389 6.22 -5.05 12.04
CA ASP A 389 4.92 -5.43 12.60
C ASP A 389 3.87 -4.45 12.07
N SER A 390 2.76 -4.96 11.58
CA SER A 390 1.62 -4.16 11.14
C SER A 390 0.31 -4.75 11.61
N PHE A 391 -0.67 -3.89 11.90
CA PHE A 391 -2.03 -4.32 12.13
C PHE A 391 -3.02 -3.27 11.65
N ASP A 392 -4.20 -3.73 11.26
CA ASP A 392 -5.36 -2.94 10.93
C ASP A 392 -6.56 -3.36 11.76
N ALA A 393 -7.39 -2.40 12.12
CA ALA A 393 -8.67 -2.64 12.79
C ALA A 393 -9.73 -1.73 12.19
N ARG A 394 -10.87 -2.30 11.81
CA ARG A 394 -11.99 -1.61 11.21
C ARG A 394 -13.30 -2.03 11.85
N VAL A 395 -14.20 -1.08 12.05
CA VAL A 395 -15.57 -1.31 12.50
C VAL A 395 -16.51 -0.49 11.63
N ASP A 396 -17.51 -1.16 11.07
CA ASP A 396 -18.58 -0.57 10.29
C ASP A 396 -19.91 -0.76 11.02
N HIS A 397 -20.67 0.33 11.20
CA HIS A 397 -21.95 0.33 11.87
C HIS A 397 -23.05 0.91 10.97
N ASN A 398 -24.00 0.09 10.57
CA ASN A 398 -25.19 0.52 9.84
C ASN A 398 -26.14 1.24 10.79
N LEU A 399 -26.43 2.52 10.54
CA LEU A 399 -27.20 3.39 11.44
C LEU A 399 -28.70 3.06 11.42
N SER A 400 -29.27 2.74 10.28
CA SER A 400 -30.66 2.25 10.11
C SER A 400 -30.93 2.04 8.63
N GLY A 401 -31.86 1.21 8.22
CA GLY A 401 -32.18 0.72 6.86
C GLY A 401 -32.21 1.71 5.68
N SER A 402 -31.53 2.84 5.79
CA SER A 402 -31.33 3.85 4.75
C SER A 402 -30.01 3.70 4.00
N GLY A 403 -29.15 2.75 4.39
CA GLY A 403 -27.78 2.63 3.88
C GLY A 403 -26.80 3.68 4.44
N SER A 404 -27.15 4.31 5.55
CA SER A 404 -26.25 5.20 6.29
C SER A 404 -25.30 4.39 7.15
N VAL A 405 -23.98 4.70 7.10
CA VAL A 405 -22.93 3.91 7.74
C VAL A 405 -21.97 4.82 8.48
N LEU A 406 -21.60 4.41 9.69
CA LEU A 406 -20.47 4.97 10.45
C LEU A 406 -19.32 3.97 10.38
N THR A 407 -18.18 4.41 9.87
CA THR A 407 -16.96 3.61 9.77
C THR A 407 -15.88 4.19 10.68
N PHE A 408 -15.24 3.32 11.44
CA PHE A 408 -14.00 3.60 12.17
C PHE A 408 -12.91 2.67 11.67
N ARG A 409 -11.68 3.21 11.47
CA ARG A 409 -10.51 2.42 11.09
C ARG A 409 -9.25 3.00 11.75
N TYR A 410 -8.39 2.09 12.20
CA TYR A 410 -7.04 2.41 12.66
C TYR A 410 -6.05 1.40 12.08
N SER A 411 -4.96 1.93 11.53
CA SER A 411 -3.88 1.19 10.90
C SER A 411 -2.55 1.59 11.52
N PHE A 412 -1.70 0.62 11.76
CA PHE A 412 -0.42 0.79 12.44
C PHE A 412 0.68 -0.02 11.73
N GLY A 413 1.89 0.53 11.68
CA GLY A 413 3.10 -0.16 11.25
C GLY A 413 4.28 0.28 12.09
N ASP A 414 5.11 -0.67 12.51
CA ASP A 414 6.36 -0.44 13.24
C ASP A 414 7.47 -1.28 12.63
N ARG A 415 8.52 -0.63 12.15
CA ARG A 415 9.64 -1.28 11.47
C ARG A 415 10.95 -0.84 12.09
N SER A 416 11.83 -1.80 12.35
CA SER A 416 13.22 -1.58 12.72
C SER A 416 14.13 -2.27 11.72
N LEU A 417 14.87 -1.47 10.95
CA LEU A 417 15.82 -1.94 9.94
C LEU A 417 17.24 -1.60 10.37
N PHE A 418 18.07 -2.61 10.64
CA PHE A 418 19.51 -2.44 10.79
C PHE A 418 20.20 -2.74 9.46
N GLU A 419 20.83 -1.72 8.87
CA GLU A 419 21.68 -1.81 7.69
C GLU A 419 23.15 -1.83 8.13
N PRO A 420 23.89 -2.92 7.83
CA PRO A 420 25.28 -3.03 8.28
C PRO A 420 26.26 -2.11 7.53
N PHE A 421 25.81 -1.53 6.40
CA PHE A 421 26.57 -0.58 5.59
C PHE A 421 25.71 0.65 5.34
N THR A 422 26.16 1.82 5.74
CA THR A 422 25.41 3.07 5.55
C THR A 422 25.36 3.43 4.06
N GLY A 423 24.17 3.26 3.48
CA GLY A 423 23.91 3.55 2.07
C GLY A 423 24.69 2.66 1.09
N PRO A 424 24.35 2.74 -0.20
CA PRO A 424 24.92 1.84 -1.22
C PRO A 424 26.39 2.14 -1.56
N SER A 425 26.89 3.31 -1.19
CA SER A 425 28.20 3.80 -1.64
C SER A 425 29.09 4.38 -0.53
N PHE A 426 28.62 4.50 0.70
CA PHE A 426 29.35 5.24 1.74
C PHE A 426 30.24 4.38 2.62
N SER A 427 29.92 3.09 2.80
CA SER A 427 30.78 2.17 3.54
C SER A 427 30.79 0.80 2.87
N LEU A 428 31.98 0.24 2.75
CA LEU A 428 32.22 -1.12 2.24
C LEU A 428 32.84 -2.05 3.29
N VAL A 429 33.04 -1.52 4.50
CA VAL A 429 33.55 -2.26 5.66
C VAL A 429 32.51 -2.20 6.80
N PRO A 430 32.43 -3.27 7.65
CA PRO A 430 31.54 -3.29 8.81
C PRO A 430 31.89 -2.20 9.83
N GLY A 431 30.92 -1.83 10.68
CA GLY A 431 31.10 -0.84 11.74
C GLY A 431 30.53 0.54 11.44
N PHE A 432 30.09 0.78 10.21
CA PHE A 432 29.48 2.04 9.76
C PHE A 432 28.01 1.87 9.38
N GLY A 433 27.33 0.94 10.04
CA GLY A 433 25.93 0.69 9.83
C GLY A 433 25.01 1.73 10.46
N ASP A 434 23.74 1.65 10.15
CA ASP A 434 22.70 2.43 10.82
C ASP A 434 21.47 1.59 11.14
N THR A 435 20.69 2.08 12.10
CA THR A 435 19.35 1.54 12.41
C THR A 435 18.31 2.58 12.00
N VAL A 436 17.34 2.16 11.21
CA VAL A 436 16.22 2.98 10.78
C VAL A 436 14.97 2.45 11.48
N ASP A 437 14.47 3.23 12.45
CA ASP A 437 13.19 2.93 13.10
C ASP A 437 12.10 3.79 12.47
N ARG A 438 10.99 3.18 12.06
CA ARG A 438 9.87 3.86 11.43
C ARG A 438 8.56 3.38 12.03
N ARG A 439 7.80 4.32 12.60
CA ARG A 439 6.45 4.09 13.09
C ARG A 439 5.46 4.89 12.29
N SER A 440 4.47 4.21 11.73
CA SER A 440 3.41 4.77 10.90
C SER A 440 2.05 4.51 11.55
N GLN A 441 1.18 5.51 11.53
CA GLN A 441 -0.16 5.45 12.11
C GLN A 441 -1.12 6.18 11.19
N ASN A 442 -2.27 5.56 10.91
CA ASN A 442 -3.32 6.16 10.11
C ASN A 442 -4.67 5.82 10.72
N GLY A 443 -5.43 6.83 11.10
CA GLY A 443 -6.77 6.67 11.70
C GLY A 443 -7.81 7.41 10.89
N MET A 444 -9.02 6.85 10.81
CA MET A 444 -10.15 7.44 10.11
C MET A 444 -11.45 7.20 10.88
N ILE A 445 -12.29 8.22 10.88
CA ILE A 445 -13.73 8.12 11.16
C ILE A 445 -14.49 8.70 9.98
N ALA A 446 -15.44 7.95 9.43
CA ALA A 446 -16.25 8.36 8.29
C ALA A 446 -17.73 8.13 8.60
N LEU A 447 -18.54 9.14 8.29
CA LEU A 447 -19.99 9.09 8.42
C LEU A 447 -20.61 9.34 7.04
N THR A 448 -21.26 8.31 6.50
CA THR A 448 -22.06 8.38 5.28
C THR A 448 -23.54 8.45 5.68
N LEU A 449 -24.22 9.53 5.35
CA LEU A 449 -25.64 9.70 5.57
C LEU A 449 -26.38 9.70 4.22
N VAL A 450 -27.23 8.72 4.01
CA VAL A 450 -28.14 8.66 2.87
C VAL A 450 -29.47 9.24 3.30
N LEU A 451 -29.66 10.53 3.05
CA LEU A 451 -30.87 11.28 3.44
C LEU A 451 -32.02 11.03 2.47
N THR A 452 -31.71 10.92 1.18
CA THR A 452 -32.65 10.51 0.12
C THR A 452 -31.85 9.78 -0.97
N PRO A 453 -32.49 9.06 -1.91
CA PRO A 453 -31.77 8.45 -3.04
C PRO A 453 -30.94 9.44 -3.88
N LYS A 454 -31.28 10.73 -3.82
CA LYS A 454 -30.61 11.82 -4.56
C LYS A 454 -29.71 12.70 -3.70
N PHE A 455 -29.72 12.53 -2.37
CA PHE A 455 -28.94 13.35 -1.46
C PHE A 455 -28.20 12.49 -0.43
N VAL A 456 -26.90 12.41 -0.62
CA VAL A 456 -25.96 11.70 0.27
C VAL A 456 -24.96 12.70 0.81
N ASN A 457 -24.72 12.66 2.11
CA ASN A 457 -23.65 13.41 2.76
C ASN A 457 -22.60 12.43 3.24
N GLU A 458 -21.34 12.73 2.94
CA GLU A 458 -20.20 12.01 3.46
C GLU A 458 -19.27 12.96 4.19
N SER A 459 -18.95 12.64 5.46
CA SER A 459 -18.05 13.40 6.30
C SER A 459 -16.94 12.48 6.79
N ARG A 460 -15.67 12.91 6.64
CA ARG A 460 -14.51 12.15 7.10
C ARG A 460 -13.59 12.98 7.96
N GLY A 461 -13.12 12.41 9.07
CA GLY A 461 -11.99 12.89 9.83
C GLY A 461 -10.87 11.88 9.79
N ALA A 462 -9.63 12.32 9.53
CA ALA A 462 -8.49 11.43 9.43
C ALA A 462 -7.27 11.98 10.15
N PHE A 463 -6.43 11.07 10.62
CA PHE A 463 -5.13 11.32 11.22
C PHE A 463 -4.08 10.45 10.54
N ASN A 464 -2.98 11.06 10.10
CA ASN A 464 -1.84 10.36 9.52
C ASN A 464 -0.56 10.85 10.19
N ARG A 465 0.27 9.90 10.66
CA ARG A 465 1.55 10.21 11.30
C ARG A 465 2.60 9.19 10.87
N VAL A 466 3.74 9.69 10.42
CA VAL A 466 4.95 8.90 10.23
C VAL A 466 6.06 9.52 11.08
N ALA A 467 6.68 8.69 11.92
CA ALA A 467 7.86 9.06 12.70
C ALA A 467 9.00 8.13 12.30
N SER A 468 10.10 8.72 11.86
CA SER A 468 11.30 7.97 11.47
C SER A 468 12.53 8.55 12.14
N SER A 469 13.38 7.69 12.66
CA SER A 469 14.70 8.02 13.18
C SER A 469 15.76 7.16 12.54
N VAL A 470 16.95 7.74 12.36
CA VAL A 470 18.13 7.03 11.86
C VAL A 470 19.22 7.21 12.91
N THR A 471 19.69 6.10 13.46
CA THR A 471 20.75 6.07 14.46
C THR A 471 21.96 5.34 13.90
N GLN A 472 23.08 6.04 13.79
CA GLN A 472 24.32 5.43 13.32
C GLN A 472 24.88 4.47 14.36
N GLN A 473 25.53 3.42 13.91
CA GLN A 473 26.26 2.50 14.77
C GLN A 473 27.37 3.24 15.49
N ALA A 474 27.32 3.24 16.82
CA ALA A 474 28.22 4.04 17.66
C ALA A 474 29.61 3.41 17.88
N SER A 475 29.80 2.15 17.50
CA SER A 475 31.06 1.43 17.71
C SER A 475 31.47 0.67 16.47
N ILE A 476 32.71 0.82 16.10
CA ILE A 476 33.41 -0.07 15.17
C ILE A 476 33.80 -1.29 15.97
N VAL A 477 33.18 -2.43 15.68
CA VAL A 477 33.47 -3.71 16.33
C VAL A 477 34.46 -4.48 15.47
#